data_76783717233e6303cca19342de2ba645
#
_entry.id   76783717233e6303cca19342de2ba645
#
_cell.length_a   1.000
_cell.length_b   1.000
_cell.length_c   1.000
_cell.angle_alpha   90.00
_cell.angle_beta   90.00
_cell.angle_gamma   90.00
#
_symmetry.space_group_name_H-M   'P 1'
#
loop_
_entity.id
_entity.type
_entity.pdbx_description
1 polymer ?
#
loop_
_entity_poly.entity_id
_entity_poly.type
_entity_poly.pdbx_seq_one_letter_code
_entity_poly.pdbx_strand_id
1 'polypeptide(L)'
;MIIIIEGPDRVGKDTLIKSLKNRFYRENCIELHYSGVKPYDDGMSVKDVSVEINKNMFKILNTDFNFIVNRSHIGEMVYAPKYRGYSGDYVLELEKSLKRSDVFLILLSDDPEVLALRDDGNNISNLASDISDEIDSFRVALEKSRIKNKIEVKCNSKTPAEVASEVIKFIENKV
;
A
#
# COMPACT_ATOMS: atom_id res chain seq x y z
N MET A 1 9.81 -12.64 5.00
CA MET A 1 9.27 -11.34 5.45
C MET A 1 8.49 -10.70 4.33
N ILE A 2 7.36 -10.06 4.64
CA ILE A 2 6.53 -9.32 3.69
C ILE A 2 6.44 -7.87 4.16
N ILE A 3 6.79 -6.91 3.30
CA ILE A 3 6.65 -5.48 3.58
C ILE A 3 5.67 -4.89 2.57
N ILE A 4 4.52 -4.45 3.04
CA ILE A 4 3.47 -3.81 2.24
C ILE A 4 3.57 -2.30 2.46
N ILE A 5 3.65 -1.53 1.36
CA ILE A 5 3.79 -0.08 1.40
C ILE A 5 2.60 0.54 0.69
N GLU A 6 1.85 1.35 1.42
CA GLU A 6 0.63 2.02 1.01
C GLU A 6 0.73 3.53 1.19
N GLY A 7 -0.21 4.23 0.62
CA GLY A 7 -0.34 5.68 0.72
C GLY A 7 -0.71 6.34 -0.60
N PRO A 8 -1.07 7.62 -0.58
CA PRO A 8 -1.48 8.37 -1.77
C PRO A 8 -0.38 8.43 -2.82
N ASP A 9 -0.73 8.86 -4.01
CA ASP A 9 0.25 9.06 -5.05
C ASP A 9 1.30 10.11 -4.63
N ARG A 10 2.53 9.99 -5.17
CA ARG A 10 3.63 10.95 -4.95
C ARG A 10 4.19 11.03 -3.52
N VAL A 11 3.70 10.21 -2.58
CA VAL A 11 4.17 10.25 -1.17
C VAL A 11 5.58 9.68 -0.96
N GLY A 12 6.21 9.10 -2.00
CA GLY A 12 7.60 8.61 -1.93
C GLY A 12 7.74 7.10 -1.72
N LYS A 13 6.70 6.31 -2.04
CA LYS A 13 6.72 4.83 -1.92
C LYS A 13 7.91 4.19 -2.64
N ASP A 14 8.18 4.55 -3.90
CA ASP A 14 9.27 3.96 -4.70
C ASP A 14 10.66 4.28 -4.11
N THR A 15 10.81 5.47 -3.55
CA THR A 15 12.05 5.87 -2.86
C THR A 15 12.27 5.04 -1.61
N LEU A 16 11.23 4.83 -0.81
CA LEU A 16 11.30 3.96 0.36
C LEU A 16 11.63 2.51 -0.04
N ILE A 17 10.98 1.97 -1.07
CA ILE A 17 11.22 0.61 -1.57
C ILE A 17 12.68 0.38 -1.90
N LYS A 18 13.32 1.33 -2.62
CA LYS A 18 14.76 1.26 -2.94
C LYS A 18 15.62 1.14 -1.67
N SER A 19 15.31 1.93 -0.64
CA SER A 19 16.03 1.91 0.63
C SER A 19 15.84 0.59 1.38
N LEU A 20 14.61 0.06 1.42
CA LEU A 20 14.30 -1.21 2.09
C LEU A 20 14.93 -2.40 1.37
N LYS A 21 14.95 -2.41 0.03
CA LYS A 21 15.64 -3.45 -0.74
C LYS A 21 17.13 -3.48 -0.41
N ASN A 22 17.78 -2.33 -0.36
CA ASN A 22 19.19 -2.23 0.00
C ASN A 22 19.47 -2.73 1.42
N ARG A 23 18.56 -2.54 2.38
CA ARG A 23 18.74 -2.93 3.77
C ARG A 23 18.44 -4.41 4.02
N PHE A 24 17.32 -4.92 3.51
CA PHE A 24 16.79 -6.24 3.90
C PHE A 24 16.99 -7.30 2.82
N TYR A 25 17.09 -6.93 1.54
CA TYR A 25 16.92 -7.89 0.45
C TYR A 25 17.94 -7.73 -0.68
N ARG A 26 19.21 -7.74 -0.39
CA ARG A 26 20.26 -7.51 -1.40
C ARG A 26 20.08 -8.35 -2.67
N GLU A 27 19.54 -9.59 -2.59
CA GLU A 27 19.43 -10.49 -3.73
C GLU A 27 18.17 -11.37 -3.81
N ASN A 28 17.32 -11.43 -2.76
CA ASN A 28 16.22 -12.41 -2.67
C ASN A 28 14.87 -11.80 -2.26
N CYS A 29 14.38 -10.85 -3.05
CA CYS A 29 13.08 -10.25 -2.82
C CYS A 29 12.28 -10.15 -4.11
N ILE A 30 11.02 -10.55 -4.06
CA ILE A 30 10.06 -10.33 -5.13
C ILE A 30 9.37 -9.00 -4.87
N GLU A 31 9.49 -8.07 -5.82
CA GLU A 31 8.72 -6.84 -5.80
C GLU A 31 7.41 -7.04 -6.55
N LEU A 32 6.31 -6.78 -5.87
CA LEU A 32 4.98 -6.77 -6.46
C LEU A 32 4.47 -5.33 -6.52
N HIS A 33 4.00 -4.90 -7.68
CA HIS A 33 3.33 -3.62 -7.84
C HIS A 33 1.86 -3.86 -8.20
N TYR A 34 0.94 -3.41 -7.33
CA TYR A 34 -0.48 -3.48 -7.61
C TYR A 34 -0.96 -2.15 -8.21
N SER A 35 -1.45 -2.21 -9.44
CA SER A 35 -2.20 -1.11 -10.06
C SER A 35 -3.68 -1.45 -10.05
N GLY A 36 -4.52 -0.47 -9.73
CA GLY A 36 -5.96 -0.69 -9.71
C GLY A 36 -6.50 -1.18 -11.07
N VAL A 37 -7.50 -2.03 -11.02
CA VAL A 37 -8.16 -2.54 -12.22
C VAL A 37 -8.89 -1.41 -12.95
N LYS A 38 -8.66 -1.29 -14.24
CA LYS A 38 -9.45 -0.42 -15.12
C LYS A 38 -10.62 -1.24 -15.72
N PRO A 39 -11.76 -0.60 -16.03
CA PRO A 39 -12.83 -1.28 -16.76
C PRO A 39 -12.30 -1.92 -18.06
N TYR A 40 -12.69 -3.14 -18.31
CA TYR A 40 -12.33 -3.90 -19.51
C TYR A 40 -13.59 -4.49 -20.16
N ASP A 41 -13.62 -4.60 -21.48
CA ASP A 41 -14.80 -5.00 -22.24
C ASP A 41 -15.02 -6.53 -22.37
N ASP A 42 -14.51 -7.32 -21.43
CA ASP A 42 -14.62 -8.78 -21.46
C ASP A 42 -15.87 -9.36 -20.76
N GLY A 43 -16.76 -8.48 -20.30
CA GLY A 43 -18.00 -8.85 -19.60
C GLY A 43 -17.82 -9.15 -18.09
N MET A 44 -16.59 -9.14 -17.56
CA MET A 44 -16.37 -9.22 -16.13
C MET A 44 -16.51 -7.86 -15.46
N SER A 45 -17.13 -7.83 -14.28
CA SER A 45 -17.19 -6.60 -13.50
C SER A 45 -15.79 -6.25 -12.94
N VAL A 46 -15.48 -4.96 -12.87
CA VAL A 46 -14.23 -4.47 -12.25
C VAL A 46 -14.05 -5.04 -10.84
N LYS A 47 -15.14 -5.19 -10.10
CA LYS A 47 -15.14 -5.80 -8.76
C LYS A 47 -14.69 -7.26 -8.79
N ASP A 48 -15.23 -8.08 -9.69
CA ASP A 48 -14.90 -9.50 -9.75
C ASP A 48 -13.43 -9.70 -10.12
N VAL A 49 -12.93 -8.93 -11.07
CA VAL A 49 -11.50 -8.93 -11.43
C VAL A 49 -10.63 -8.51 -10.24
N SER A 50 -11.00 -7.44 -9.54
CA SER A 50 -10.27 -6.98 -8.35
C SER A 50 -10.25 -8.02 -7.25
N VAL A 51 -11.37 -8.71 -7.01
CA VAL A 51 -11.48 -9.80 -6.04
C VAL A 51 -10.53 -10.94 -6.40
N GLU A 52 -10.49 -11.38 -7.65
CA GLU A 52 -9.62 -12.48 -8.09
C GLU A 52 -8.13 -12.10 -8.03
N ILE A 53 -7.76 -10.87 -8.41
CA ILE A 53 -6.39 -10.39 -8.28
C ILE A 53 -5.95 -10.38 -6.82
N ASN A 54 -6.77 -9.83 -5.92
CA ASN A 54 -6.44 -9.79 -4.50
C ASN A 54 -6.35 -11.20 -3.90
N LYS A 55 -7.26 -12.12 -4.23
CA LYS A 55 -7.17 -13.53 -3.81
C LYS A 55 -5.85 -14.18 -4.24
N ASN A 56 -5.45 -13.97 -5.49
CA ASN A 56 -4.20 -14.54 -6.01
C ASN A 56 -2.97 -13.89 -5.37
N MET A 57 -3.00 -12.59 -5.13
CA MET A 57 -1.95 -11.89 -4.37
C MET A 57 -1.75 -12.53 -2.99
N PHE A 58 -2.82 -12.74 -2.21
CA PHE A 58 -2.72 -13.36 -0.89
C PHE A 58 -2.22 -14.82 -0.95
N LYS A 59 -2.54 -15.58 -2.01
CA LYS A 59 -1.95 -16.92 -2.23
C LYS A 59 -0.44 -16.83 -2.43
N ILE A 60 0.03 -15.88 -3.24
CA ILE A 60 1.45 -15.66 -3.51
C ILE A 60 2.17 -15.22 -2.22
N LEU A 61 1.60 -14.31 -1.46
CA LEU A 61 2.19 -13.83 -0.20
C LEU A 61 2.31 -14.92 0.88
N ASN A 62 1.56 -16.02 0.78
CA ASN A 62 1.68 -17.16 1.68
C ASN A 62 2.81 -18.14 1.31
N THR A 63 3.57 -17.89 0.26
CA THR A 63 4.78 -18.66 -0.05
C THR A 63 5.96 -18.21 0.82
N ASP A 64 7.03 -19.01 0.85
CA ASP A 64 8.21 -18.75 1.70
C ASP A 64 9.14 -17.64 1.18
N PHE A 65 8.79 -17.01 0.06
CA PHE A 65 9.57 -15.92 -0.48
C PHE A 65 9.44 -14.64 0.34
N ASN A 66 10.43 -13.76 0.19
CA ASN A 66 10.38 -12.40 0.70
C ASN A 66 9.71 -11.48 -0.32
N PHE A 67 8.85 -10.58 0.16
CA PHE A 67 8.12 -9.66 -0.71
C PHE A 67 8.24 -8.22 -0.24
N ILE A 68 8.40 -7.31 -1.20
CA ILE A 68 8.02 -5.91 -1.05
C ILE A 68 6.83 -5.66 -1.98
N VAL A 69 5.73 -5.17 -1.41
CA VAL A 69 4.49 -4.92 -2.14
C VAL A 69 4.27 -3.43 -2.20
N ASN A 70 4.36 -2.88 -3.41
CA ASN A 70 4.06 -1.47 -3.70
C ASN A 70 2.58 -1.35 -4.05
N ARG A 71 1.80 -0.82 -3.16
CA ARG A 71 0.34 -0.83 -3.15
C ARG A 71 -0.23 -2.26 -3.06
N SER A 72 -1.34 -2.41 -2.38
CA SER A 72 -1.99 -3.70 -2.20
C SER A 72 -3.48 -3.56 -1.93
N HIS A 73 -4.02 -4.47 -1.18
CA HIS A 73 -5.41 -4.57 -0.78
C HIS A 73 -5.94 -3.37 0.02
N ILE A 74 -5.09 -2.66 0.76
CA ILE A 74 -5.51 -1.46 1.52
C ILE A 74 -5.94 -0.36 0.55
N GLY A 75 -5.21 -0.16 -0.54
CA GLY A 75 -5.62 0.76 -1.60
C GLY A 75 -6.98 0.43 -2.22
N GLU A 76 -7.37 -0.86 -2.24
CA GLU A 76 -8.71 -1.27 -2.71
C GLU A 76 -9.82 -0.73 -1.80
N MET A 77 -9.60 -0.71 -0.46
CA MET A 77 -10.57 -0.12 0.49
C MET A 77 -10.76 1.38 0.29
N VAL A 78 -9.73 2.07 -0.20
CA VAL A 78 -9.76 3.52 -0.45
C VAL A 78 -10.35 3.83 -1.81
N TYR A 79 -9.84 3.20 -2.85
CA TYR A 79 -10.13 3.58 -4.24
C TYR A 79 -11.39 2.92 -4.82
N ALA A 80 -11.80 1.73 -4.33
CA ALA A 80 -13.01 1.08 -4.84
C ALA A 80 -14.28 1.88 -4.52
N PRO A 81 -14.54 2.35 -3.29
CA PRO A 81 -15.72 3.15 -3.01
C PRO A 81 -15.67 4.54 -3.65
N LYS A 82 -14.47 5.15 -3.74
CA LYS A 82 -14.32 6.51 -4.26
C LYS A 82 -14.45 6.56 -5.79
N TYR A 83 -13.90 5.59 -6.51
CA TYR A 83 -13.77 5.67 -7.97
C TYR A 83 -14.43 4.54 -8.75
N ARG A 84 -14.86 3.46 -8.10
CA ARG A 84 -15.35 2.24 -8.78
C ARG A 84 -16.75 1.82 -8.36
N GLY A 85 -17.37 2.52 -7.39
CA GLY A 85 -18.78 2.34 -7.00
C GLY A 85 -19.09 1.08 -6.19
N TYR A 86 -18.09 0.44 -5.55
CA TYR A 86 -18.30 -0.72 -4.68
C TYR A 86 -17.41 -0.67 -3.43
N SER A 87 -17.83 -1.39 -2.36
CA SER A 87 -17.01 -1.47 -1.14
C SER A 87 -15.80 -2.37 -1.33
N GLY A 88 -14.61 -1.89 -0.92
CA GLY A 88 -13.38 -2.65 -0.87
C GLY A 88 -13.22 -3.53 0.38
N ASP A 89 -14.18 -3.54 1.32
CA ASP A 89 -14.04 -4.20 2.63
C ASP A 89 -13.84 -5.73 2.54
N TYR A 90 -14.14 -6.35 1.40
CA TYR A 90 -13.90 -7.78 1.17
C TYR A 90 -12.43 -8.19 1.37
N VAL A 91 -11.50 -7.27 1.20
CA VAL A 91 -10.06 -7.55 1.37
C VAL A 91 -9.70 -7.88 2.82
N LEU A 92 -10.47 -7.39 3.81
CA LEU A 92 -10.27 -7.73 5.22
C LEU A 92 -10.55 -9.22 5.51
N GLU A 93 -11.45 -9.83 4.74
CA GLU A 93 -11.66 -11.27 4.82
C GLU A 93 -10.50 -12.03 4.19
N LEU A 94 -9.91 -11.49 3.12
CA LEU A 94 -8.73 -12.09 2.50
C LEU A 94 -7.50 -12.01 3.42
N GLU A 95 -7.35 -10.94 4.23
CA GLU A 95 -6.28 -10.86 5.24
C GLU A 95 -6.28 -12.06 6.21
N LYS A 96 -7.44 -12.65 6.51
CA LYS A 96 -7.53 -13.85 7.35
C LYS A 96 -6.78 -15.05 6.75
N SER A 97 -6.56 -15.04 5.45
CA SER A 97 -5.81 -16.09 4.76
C SER A 97 -4.29 -15.95 4.90
N LEU A 98 -3.78 -14.80 5.37
CA LEU A 98 -2.36 -14.61 5.64
C LEU A 98 -1.93 -15.50 6.81
N LYS A 99 -1.05 -16.46 6.52
CA LYS A 99 -0.52 -17.42 7.52
C LYS A 99 0.78 -16.95 8.14
N ARG A 100 1.43 -15.98 7.53
CA ARG A 100 2.74 -15.45 7.96
C ARG A 100 2.57 -14.42 9.07
N SER A 101 3.45 -14.46 10.06
CA SER A 101 3.50 -13.49 11.16
C SER A 101 4.45 -12.31 10.87
N ASP A 102 5.39 -12.49 9.95
CA ASP A 102 6.43 -11.53 9.55
C ASP A 102 5.94 -10.58 8.44
N VAL A 103 4.71 -10.07 8.60
CA VAL A 103 4.05 -9.13 7.69
C VAL A 103 4.04 -7.74 8.31
N PHE A 104 4.51 -6.76 7.56
CA PHE A 104 4.57 -5.36 7.94
C PHE A 104 3.75 -4.52 6.96
N LEU A 105 2.86 -3.67 7.49
CA LEU A 105 2.04 -2.74 6.72
C LEU A 105 2.46 -1.31 7.06
N ILE A 106 3.00 -0.62 6.07
CA ILE A 106 3.53 0.73 6.19
C ILE A 106 2.63 1.67 5.38
N LEU A 107 1.98 2.59 6.05
CA LEU A 107 1.28 3.70 5.41
C LEU A 107 2.20 4.92 5.39
N LEU A 108 2.50 5.43 4.21
CA LEU A 108 3.13 6.74 4.06
C LEU A 108 2.06 7.81 3.90
N SER A 109 2.21 8.92 4.60
CA SER A 109 1.37 10.12 4.43
C SER A 109 2.25 11.38 4.38
N ASP A 110 1.73 12.43 3.79
CA ASP A 110 2.38 13.74 3.73
C ASP A 110 1.31 14.83 3.76
N ASP A 111 1.70 16.08 3.80
CA ASP A 111 0.82 17.23 3.69
C ASP A 111 0.09 17.19 2.33
N PRO A 112 -1.26 17.23 2.30
CA PRO A 112 -2.02 17.19 1.05
C PRO A 112 -1.66 18.29 0.07
N GLU A 113 -1.36 19.50 0.57
CA GLU A 113 -0.97 20.64 -0.27
C GLU A 113 0.41 20.39 -0.91
N VAL A 114 1.34 19.81 -0.17
CA VAL A 114 2.65 19.41 -0.69
C VAL A 114 2.52 18.34 -1.74
N LEU A 115 1.66 17.34 -1.51
CA LEU A 115 1.42 16.26 -2.49
C LEU A 115 0.73 16.80 -3.76
N ALA A 116 -0.20 17.74 -3.63
CA ALA A 116 -0.85 18.36 -4.78
C ALA A 116 0.14 19.10 -5.69
N LEU A 117 1.19 19.70 -5.11
CA LEU A 117 2.23 20.40 -5.88
C LEU A 117 3.23 19.46 -6.59
N ARG A 118 3.31 18.18 -6.19
CA ARG A 118 4.18 17.17 -6.82
C ARG A 118 3.50 16.53 -8.04
N ASP A 119 3.00 17.31 -9.00
CA ASP A 119 2.30 16.76 -10.18
C ASP A 119 3.30 16.09 -11.14
N ASP A 120 3.04 14.83 -11.49
CA ASP A 120 3.78 14.05 -12.47
C ASP A 120 2.94 13.68 -13.71
N GLY A 121 1.73 14.26 -13.82
CA GLY A 121 0.81 14.04 -14.94
C GLY A 121 0.05 12.70 -14.91
N ASN A 122 0.27 11.84 -13.92
CA ASN A 122 -0.31 10.49 -13.83
C ASN A 122 -1.24 10.30 -12.62
N ASN A 123 -1.72 11.38 -12.03
CA ASN A 123 -2.43 11.33 -10.77
C ASN A 123 -3.93 11.11 -10.90
N ILE A 124 -4.51 10.38 -9.96
CA ILE A 124 -5.95 10.22 -9.82
C ILE A 124 -6.55 11.48 -9.19
N SER A 125 -5.88 12.05 -8.20
CA SER A 125 -6.32 13.24 -7.45
C SER A 125 -5.27 14.35 -7.51
N ASN A 126 -5.68 15.53 -7.94
CA ASN A 126 -4.82 16.72 -8.03
C ASN A 126 -5.20 17.82 -7.04
N LEU A 127 -6.39 17.75 -6.43
CA LEU A 127 -6.83 18.70 -5.43
C LEU A 127 -6.37 18.27 -4.04
N ALA A 128 -5.85 19.20 -3.25
CA ALA A 128 -5.42 18.93 -1.87
C ALA A 128 -6.55 18.36 -1.00
N SER A 129 -7.81 18.80 -1.22
CA SER A 129 -8.99 18.24 -0.54
C SER A 129 -9.18 16.76 -0.83
N ASP A 130 -9.08 16.34 -2.09
CA ASP A 130 -9.24 14.94 -2.47
C ASP A 130 -8.13 14.05 -1.91
N ILE A 131 -6.90 14.58 -1.88
CA ILE A 131 -5.74 13.92 -1.29
C ILE A 131 -5.90 13.78 0.22
N SER A 132 -6.44 14.81 0.90
CA SER A 132 -6.76 14.76 2.33
C SER A 132 -7.75 13.64 2.63
N ASP A 133 -8.84 13.56 1.86
CA ASP A 133 -9.86 12.51 2.00
C ASP A 133 -9.28 11.10 1.76
N GLU A 134 -8.35 10.98 0.80
CA GLU A 134 -7.65 9.71 0.56
C GLU A 134 -6.77 9.31 1.73
N ILE A 135 -6.01 10.24 2.30
CA ILE A 135 -5.16 9.99 3.47
C ILE A 135 -6.02 9.53 4.66
N ASP A 136 -7.13 10.18 4.92
CA ASP A 136 -8.03 9.79 6.01
C ASP A 136 -8.67 8.43 5.75
N SER A 137 -9.03 8.13 4.50
CA SER A 137 -9.51 6.81 4.10
C SER A 137 -8.45 5.72 4.28
N PHE A 138 -7.18 6.01 3.96
CA PHE A 138 -6.05 5.11 4.23
C PHE A 138 -5.83 4.86 5.72
N ARG A 139 -5.98 5.88 6.58
CA ARG A 139 -5.90 5.73 8.04
C ARG A 139 -6.99 4.80 8.57
N VAL A 140 -8.23 5.01 8.13
CA VAL A 140 -9.35 4.12 8.48
C VAL A 140 -9.10 2.70 8.00
N ALA A 141 -8.59 2.51 6.79
CA ALA A 141 -8.25 1.19 6.24
C ALA A 141 -7.10 0.53 7.02
N LEU A 142 -6.07 1.31 7.39
CA LEU A 142 -4.98 0.84 8.24
C LEU A 142 -5.49 0.35 9.61
N GLU A 143 -6.37 1.13 10.26
CA GLU A 143 -6.96 0.74 11.54
C GLU A 143 -7.76 -0.56 11.45
N LYS A 144 -8.57 -0.72 10.40
CA LYS A 144 -9.39 -1.92 10.15
C LYS A 144 -8.58 -3.16 9.81
N SER A 145 -7.37 -3.00 9.24
CA SER A 145 -6.50 -4.11 8.87
C SER A 145 -6.14 -4.96 10.09
N ARG A 146 -6.11 -6.28 9.90
CA ARG A 146 -5.74 -7.28 10.91
C ARG A 146 -4.24 -7.53 11.02
N ILE A 147 -3.45 -6.95 10.13
CA ILE A 147 -1.99 -7.03 10.18
C ILE A 147 -1.52 -6.37 11.47
N LYS A 148 -0.78 -7.13 12.30
CA LYS A 148 -0.36 -6.68 13.64
C LYS A 148 0.76 -5.65 13.59
N ASN A 149 1.73 -5.85 12.70
CA ASN A 149 2.87 -4.95 12.57
C ASN A 149 2.51 -3.87 11.54
N LYS A 150 1.88 -2.80 11.98
CA LYS A 150 1.45 -1.70 11.11
C LYS A 150 1.82 -0.35 11.72
N ILE A 151 2.14 0.61 10.86
CA ILE A 151 2.53 1.97 11.23
C ILE A 151 2.14 2.96 10.14
N GLU A 152 1.73 4.17 10.52
CA GLU A 152 1.73 5.35 9.66
C GLU A 152 3.04 6.11 9.86
N VAL A 153 3.73 6.43 8.77
CA VAL A 153 4.92 7.29 8.76
C VAL A 153 4.61 8.56 8.00
N LYS A 154 4.61 9.68 8.71
CA LYS A 154 4.43 11.01 8.12
C LYS A 154 5.73 11.49 7.50
N CYS A 155 5.68 11.83 6.21
CA CYS A 155 6.84 12.27 5.44
C CYS A 155 7.14 13.77 5.59
N ASN A 156 6.18 14.56 6.11
CA ASN A 156 6.34 16.02 6.26
C ASN A 156 7.66 16.38 6.94
N SER A 157 8.38 17.31 6.34
CA SER A 157 9.65 17.83 6.84
C SER A 157 10.75 16.79 7.05
N LYS A 158 10.59 15.57 6.55
CA LYS A 158 11.60 14.51 6.61
C LYS A 158 12.27 14.31 5.25
N THR A 159 13.55 14.06 5.30
CA THR A 159 14.29 13.56 4.13
C THR A 159 13.91 12.10 3.83
N PRO A 160 14.10 11.62 2.60
CA PRO A 160 13.89 10.20 2.28
C PRO A 160 14.69 9.23 3.17
N ALA A 161 15.89 9.64 3.61
CA ALA A 161 16.74 8.85 4.50
C ALA A 161 16.15 8.74 5.91
N GLU A 162 15.54 9.80 6.44
CA GLU A 162 14.88 9.80 7.74
C GLU A 162 13.62 8.94 7.72
N VAL A 163 12.79 9.03 6.66
CA VAL A 163 11.62 8.17 6.47
C VAL A 163 12.05 6.70 6.41
N ALA A 164 13.08 6.38 5.62
CA ALA A 164 13.59 5.02 5.52
C ALA A 164 14.13 4.51 6.87
N SER A 165 14.88 5.36 7.60
CA SER A 165 15.41 5.01 8.93
C SER A 165 14.30 4.69 9.93
N GLU A 166 13.20 5.44 9.93
CA GLU A 166 12.05 5.21 10.82
C GLU A 166 11.38 3.87 10.52
N VAL A 167 11.13 3.58 9.23
CA VAL A 167 10.54 2.31 8.80
C VAL A 167 11.45 1.12 9.11
N ILE A 168 12.77 1.25 8.85
CA ILE A 168 13.75 0.20 9.14
C ILE A 168 13.76 -0.11 10.64
N LYS A 169 13.84 0.91 11.49
CA LYS A 169 13.79 0.74 12.95
C LYS A 169 12.50 0.06 13.42
N PHE A 170 11.36 0.45 12.83
CA PHE A 170 10.09 -0.20 13.16
C PHE A 170 10.12 -1.70 12.84
N ILE A 171 10.64 -2.08 11.67
CA ILE A 171 10.73 -3.49 11.26
C ILE A 171 11.71 -4.24 12.16
N GLU A 172 12.92 -3.71 12.37
CA GLU A 172 13.97 -4.36 13.18
C GLU A 172 13.57 -4.60 14.64
N ASN A 173 12.73 -3.72 15.21
CA ASN A 173 12.21 -3.88 16.56
C ASN A 173 11.15 -4.99 16.71
N LYS A 174 10.68 -5.57 15.59
CA LYS A 174 9.62 -6.59 15.55
C LYS A 174 10.09 -7.95 15.02
N VAL A 175 11.28 -8.00 14.44
CA VAL A 175 11.96 -9.22 13.98
C VAL A 175 12.88 -9.71 15.10
#